data_6910ac1a886dc3345d317d03cc640a3b
#
_entry.id   6910ac1a886dc3345d317d03cc640a3b
#
_cell.length_a   1.000
_cell.length_b   1.000
_cell.length_c   1.000
_cell.angle_alpha   90.00
_cell.angle_beta   90.00
_cell.angle_gamma   90.00
#
_symmetry.space_group_name_H-M   'P 1'
#
loop_
_entity.id
_entity.type
_entity.pdbx_description
1 polymer ?
#
loop_
_entity_poly.entity_id
_entity_poly.type
_entity_poly.pdbx_seq_one_letter_code
_entity_poly.pdbx_strand_id
1 'polypeptide(L)'
;TLSSSSAASDVYKRQILLRRLNRLAAKNTTKETHATFLGAGVYDHYTPAVVDAMISRSEFYTAYTPYQPEISQGELQAIFEFQTLICELTDMDVANSSMYDGMTSFAEACILALSHTKKNKIVVSSGLHYQALQILHTYAKTRDEFEIIEVDLKGTITDLEKLEQLIDDNTAAVAVQYPNFYGSIEDLEHINNYIKDKKALFIVYANPLSLGLLTPPGTFG
;
A
#
# COMPACT_ATOMS: atom_id res chain seq x y z
N THR A 1 -7.62 49.82 22.16
CA THR A 1 -7.74 49.08 23.46
C THR A 1 -8.84 47.99 23.46
N LEU A 2 -9.75 47.98 22.47
CA LEU A 2 -10.75 46.90 22.33
C LEU A 2 -10.21 45.61 21.69
N SER A 3 -9.08 45.67 20.98
CA SER A 3 -8.49 44.51 20.29
C SER A 3 -7.82 43.52 21.27
N SER A 4 -7.26 43.98 22.38
CA SER A 4 -6.53 43.12 23.31
C SER A 4 -7.48 42.26 24.20
N SER A 5 -8.69 42.75 24.52
CA SER A 5 -9.66 41.99 25.29
C SER A 5 -10.35 40.90 24.48
N SER A 6 -10.59 41.12 23.19
CA SER A 6 -11.14 40.10 22.29
C SER A 6 -10.16 38.96 22.05
N ALA A 7 -8.87 39.28 21.76
CA ALA A 7 -7.83 38.28 21.56
C ALA A 7 -7.60 37.42 22.80
N ALA A 8 -7.58 38.05 24.01
CA ALA A 8 -7.47 37.30 25.29
C ALA A 8 -8.69 36.39 25.53
N SER A 9 -9.91 36.86 25.22
CA SER A 9 -11.13 36.06 25.29
C SER A 9 -11.09 34.85 24.32
N ASP A 10 -10.59 35.05 23.14
CA ASP A 10 -10.50 33.95 22.12
C ASP A 10 -9.43 32.92 22.47
N VAL A 11 -8.29 33.35 23.01
CA VAL A 11 -7.26 32.45 23.54
C VAL A 11 -7.84 31.64 24.73
N TYR A 12 -8.60 32.24 25.61
CA TYR A 12 -9.22 31.55 26.73
C TYR A 12 -10.24 30.50 26.25
N LYS A 13 -11.09 30.86 25.29
CA LYS A 13 -12.04 29.93 24.66
C LYS A 13 -11.33 28.75 23.99
N ARG A 14 -10.26 29.03 23.26
CA ARG A 14 -9.42 27.99 22.64
C ARG A 14 -8.82 27.06 23.70
N GLN A 15 -8.31 27.57 24.80
CA GLN A 15 -7.78 26.75 25.88
C GLN A 15 -8.86 25.84 26.51
N ILE A 16 -10.07 26.36 26.73
CA ILE A 16 -11.19 25.56 27.25
C ILE A 16 -11.53 24.43 26.24
N LEU A 17 -11.62 24.74 24.97
CA LEU A 17 -11.88 23.75 23.92
C LEU A 17 -10.80 22.67 23.90
N LEU A 18 -9.52 23.06 23.90
CA LEU A 18 -8.41 22.12 23.92
C LEU A 18 -8.44 21.22 25.16
N ARG A 19 -8.70 21.77 26.34
CA ARG A 19 -8.84 20.96 27.57
C ARG A 19 -9.99 19.96 27.47
N ARG A 20 -11.11 20.36 26.87
CA ARG A 20 -12.26 19.47 26.68
C ARG A 20 -11.90 18.33 25.68
N LEU A 21 -11.28 18.66 24.55
CA LEU A 21 -10.86 17.69 23.56
C LEU A 21 -9.81 16.72 24.13
N ASN A 22 -8.80 17.24 24.85
CA ASN A 22 -7.78 16.40 25.48
C ASN A 22 -8.40 15.46 26.53
N ARG A 23 -9.42 15.93 27.29
CA ARG A 23 -10.13 15.08 28.23
C ARG A 23 -10.95 13.99 27.57
N LEU A 24 -11.49 14.25 26.37
CA LEU A 24 -12.16 13.23 25.57
C LEU A 24 -11.15 12.25 24.97
N ALA A 25 -10.05 12.74 24.40
CA ALA A 25 -8.98 11.94 23.84
C ALA A 25 -8.35 10.99 24.87
N ALA A 26 -8.14 11.47 26.12
CA ALA A 26 -7.59 10.68 27.22
C ALA A 26 -8.47 9.49 27.66
N LYS A 27 -9.69 9.38 27.15
CA LYS A 27 -10.56 8.20 27.37
C LYS A 27 -10.26 7.05 26.41
N ASN A 28 -9.50 7.30 25.35
CA ASN A 28 -9.11 6.26 24.40
C ASN A 28 -7.93 5.46 24.96
N THR A 29 -7.94 4.17 24.65
CA THR A 29 -6.76 3.32 24.81
C THR A 29 -5.79 3.58 23.65
N THR A 30 -4.56 3.92 23.96
CA THR A 30 -3.53 4.28 22.97
C THR A 30 -2.28 3.42 23.16
N LYS A 31 -1.42 3.38 22.14
CA LYS A 31 -0.12 2.70 22.20
C LYS A 31 0.81 3.25 23.28
N GLU A 32 0.61 4.49 23.72
CA GLU A 32 1.37 5.10 24.82
C GLU A 32 0.97 4.54 26.19
N THR A 33 -0.26 4.06 26.31
CA THR A 33 -0.80 3.54 27.55
C THR A 33 -0.88 2.01 27.60
N HIS A 34 -0.91 1.34 26.46
CA HIS A 34 -1.05 -0.10 26.34
C HIS A 34 -0.21 -0.64 25.18
N ALA A 35 0.37 -1.84 25.35
CA ALA A 35 0.94 -2.56 24.23
C ALA A 35 -0.18 -3.03 23.29
N THR A 36 0.02 -2.87 21.97
CA THR A 36 -0.94 -3.31 20.96
C THR A 36 -0.38 -4.50 20.18
N PHE A 37 -1.24 -5.50 19.98
CA PHE A 37 -0.94 -6.71 19.19
C PHE A 37 -2.00 -6.91 18.09
N LEU A 38 -2.65 -5.82 17.66
CA LEU A 38 -3.72 -5.90 16.65
C LEU A 38 -3.24 -6.51 15.33
N GLY A 39 -2.06 -6.12 14.86
CA GLY A 39 -1.58 -6.59 13.54
C GLY A 39 -2.44 -6.08 12.38
N ALA A 40 -2.60 -6.90 11.34
CA ALA A 40 -3.47 -6.63 10.19
C ALA A 40 -3.22 -5.27 9.49
N GLY A 41 -1.96 -4.88 9.35
CA GLY A 41 -1.56 -3.60 8.75
C GLY A 41 -1.45 -2.44 9.74
N VAL A 42 -1.86 -2.62 10.99
CA VAL A 42 -1.74 -1.60 12.05
C VAL A 42 -0.54 -1.91 12.93
N TYR A 43 0.60 -1.34 12.58
CA TYR A 43 1.87 -1.56 13.27
C TYR A 43 2.40 -0.26 13.85
N ASP A 44 3.10 -0.37 14.99
CA ASP A 44 3.73 0.77 15.65
C ASP A 44 5.15 0.98 15.08
N HIS A 45 5.24 1.79 14.03
CA HIS A 45 6.52 2.17 13.44
C HIS A 45 7.07 3.45 14.07
N TYR A 46 8.40 3.54 14.13
CA TYR A 46 9.07 4.77 14.47
C TYR A 46 8.86 5.82 13.38
N THR A 47 8.36 6.99 13.77
CA THR A 47 8.19 8.13 12.86
C THR A 47 9.20 9.23 13.27
N PRO A 48 10.23 9.51 12.46
CA PRO A 48 11.17 10.59 12.73
C PRO A 48 10.48 11.95 12.81
N ALA A 49 10.95 12.82 13.71
CA ALA A 49 10.38 14.17 13.89
C ALA A 49 10.45 15.04 12.60
N VAL A 50 11.39 14.75 11.70
CA VAL A 50 11.49 15.43 10.41
C VAL A 50 10.26 15.18 9.52
N VAL A 51 9.56 14.05 9.67
CA VAL A 51 8.35 13.75 8.89
C VAL A 51 7.28 14.78 9.20
N ASP A 52 6.95 15.02 10.48
CA ASP A 52 5.97 16.03 10.87
C ASP A 52 6.37 17.44 10.41
N ALA A 53 7.65 17.77 10.50
CA ALA A 53 8.17 19.06 10.04
C ALA A 53 7.99 19.25 8.54
N MET A 54 8.22 18.21 7.75
CA MET A 54 8.12 18.29 6.28
C MET A 54 6.67 18.28 5.79
N ILE A 55 5.82 17.37 6.29
CA ILE A 55 4.41 17.30 5.84
C ILE A 55 3.59 18.51 6.29
N SER A 56 4.04 19.24 7.31
CA SER A 56 3.38 20.46 7.80
C SER A 56 3.77 21.72 7.04
N ARG A 57 4.69 21.63 6.08
CA ARG A 57 5.09 22.79 5.26
C ARG A 57 3.99 23.14 4.28
N SER A 58 3.68 24.44 4.19
CA SER A 58 2.60 24.95 3.33
C SER A 58 2.82 24.64 1.86
N GLU A 59 4.07 24.55 1.42
CA GLU A 59 4.46 24.24 0.04
C GLU A 59 3.96 22.86 -0.40
N PHE A 60 3.95 21.87 0.50
CA PHE A 60 3.40 20.54 0.25
C PHE A 60 1.94 20.43 0.66
N TYR A 61 1.57 20.98 1.82
CA TYR A 61 0.24 20.86 2.39
C TYR A 61 -0.85 21.51 1.53
N THR A 62 -0.54 22.64 0.87
CA THR A 62 -1.48 23.37 0.00
C THR A 62 -1.28 23.07 -1.49
N ALA A 63 -0.34 22.20 -1.84
CA ALA A 63 -0.09 21.84 -3.23
C ALA A 63 -1.34 21.23 -3.87
N TYR A 64 -1.56 21.57 -5.12
CA TYR A 64 -2.60 21.02 -5.97
C TYR A 64 -1.94 20.26 -7.12
N THR A 65 -2.70 19.57 -7.95
CA THR A 65 -2.15 18.85 -9.10
C THR A 65 -1.25 19.77 -9.95
N PRO A 66 0.00 19.39 -10.24
CA PRO A 66 0.98 20.26 -10.90
C PRO A 66 0.75 20.38 -12.40
N TYR A 67 -0.37 20.96 -12.80
CA TYR A 67 -0.72 21.18 -14.21
C TYR A 67 0.19 22.17 -14.92
N GLN A 68 0.75 23.13 -14.19
CA GLN A 68 1.63 24.16 -14.73
C GLN A 68 3.06 23.91 -14.21
N PRO A 69 3.93 23.28 -15.02
CA PRO A 69 5.28 22.95 -14.58
C PRO A 69 6.13 24.17 -14.20
N GLU A 70 5.84 25.33 -14.76
CA GLU A 70 6.56 26.57 -14.49
C GLU A 70 6.48 27.02 -13.03
N ILE A 71 5.36 26.74 -12.34
CA ILE A 71 5.14 27.11 -10.95
C ILE A 71 5.24 25.92 -9.99
N SER A 72 5.31 24.70 -10.51
CA SER A 72 5.33 23.44 -9.73
C SER A 72 6.65 22.69 -9.85
N GLN A 73 7.74 23.33 -10.22
CA GLN A 73 9.04 22.70 -10.49
C GLN A 73 9.56 21.89 -9.30
N GLY A 74 9.50 22.47 -8.09
CA GLY A 74 9.99 21.79 -6.88
C GLY A 74 9.13 20.60 -6.49
N GLU A 75 7.81 20.67 -6.65
CA GLU A 75 6.89 19.56 -6.41
C GLU A 75 7.11 18.43 -7.42
N LEU A 76 7.23 18.75 -8.70
CA LEU A 76 7.51 17.77 -9.75
C LEU A 76 8.86 17.09 -9.52
N GLN A 77 9.88 17.83 -9.10
CA GLN A 77 11.17 17.23 -8.75
C GLN A 77 11.05 16.27 -7.57
N ALA A 78 10.33 16.65 -6.51
CA ALA A 78 10.11 15.78 -5.35
C ALA A 78 9.38 14.48 -5.73
N ILE A 79 8.36 14.57 -6.60
CA ILE A 79 7.64 13.41 -7.14
C ILE A 79 8.60 12.52 -7.95
N PHE A 80 9.42 13.10 -8.79
CA PHE A 80 10.38 12.37 -9.62
C PHE A 80 11.43 11.64 -8.78
N GLU A 81 11.98 12.30 -7.77
CA GLU A 81 12.92 11.70 -6.81
C GLU A 81 12.26 10.57 -6.02
N PHE A 82 11.00 10.75 -5.59
CA PHE A 82 10.23 9.69 -4.92
C PHE A 82 10.07 8.45 -5.80
N GLN A 83 9.73 8.62 -7.09
CA GLN A 83 9.63 7.49 -8.02
C GLN A 83 10.97 6.74 -8.14
N THR A 84 12.08 7.45 -8.22
CA THR A 84 13.42 6.86 -8.25
C THR A 84 13.71 6.06 -6.98
N LEU A 85 13.41 6.62 -5.80
CA LEU A 85 13.59 5.93 -4.53
C LEU A 85 12.74 4.65 -4.42
N ILE A 86 11.51 4.67 -4.93
CA ILE A 86 10.67 3.47 -4.97
C ILE A 86 11.26 2.42 -5.93
N CYS A 87 11.74 2.81 -7.10
CA CYS A 87 12.43 1.90 -8.02
C CYS A 87 13.63 1.23 -7.35
N GLU A 88 14.50 2.01 -6.70
CA GLU A 88 15.68 1.50 -5.99
C GLU A 88 15.31 0.57 -4.83
N LEU A 89 14.25 0.90 -4.07
CA LEU A 89 13.79 0.10 -2.94
C LEU A 89 13.18 -1.24 -3.37
N THR A 90 12.48 -1.25 -4.50
CA THR A 90 11.73 -2.42 -4.99
C THR A 90 12.47 -3.22 -6.05
N ASP A 91 13.59 -2.71 -6.56
CA ASP A 91 14.34 -3.25 -7.70
C ASP A 91 13.51 -3.30 -8.99
N MET A 92 12.60 -2.33 -9.15
CA MET A 92 11.73 -2.19 -10.32
C MET A 92 12.25 -1.11 -11.25
N ASP A 93 12.08 -1.29 -12.56
CA ASP A 93 12.54 -0.33 -13.57
C ASP A 93 11.73 0.98 -13.58
N VAL A 94 10.46 0.93 -13.21
CA VAL A 94 9.54 2.06 -13.28
C VAL A 94 8.61 2.10 -12.08
N ALA A 95 8.35 3.29 -11.56
CA ALA A 95 7.31 3.54 -10.56
C ALA A 95 6.38 4.68 -11.02
N ASN A 96 5.10 4.59 -10.67
CA ASN A 96 4.20 5.74 -10.77
C ASN A 96 4.44 6.71 -9.59
N SER A 97 3.82 7.88 -9.61
CA SER A 97 3.97 8.87 -8.53
C SER A 97 3.28 8.42 -7.23
N SER A 98 2.07 7.89 -7.32
CA SER A 98 1.32 7.27 -6.22
C SER A 98 -0.03 6.74 -6.70
N MET A 99 -0.62 5.90 -5.85
CA MET A 99 -2.02 5.45 -5.92
C MET A 99 -2.74 5.88 -4.64
N TYR A 100 -4.08 5.78 -4.61
CA TYR A 100 -4.87 6.22 -3.46
C TYR A 100 -4.50 5.48 -2.17
N ASP A 101 -4.44 4.16 -2.23
CA ASP A 101 -3.96 3.28 -1.17
C ASP A 101 -3.40 1.97 -1.72
N GLY A 102 -2.75 1.17 -0.87
CA GLY A 102 -2.12 -0.08 -1.30
C GLY A 102 -3.11 -1.14 -1.80
N MET A 103 -4.29 -1.21 -1.22
CA MET A 103 -5.30 -2.22 -1.59
C MET A 103 -5.93 -1.91 -2.96
N THR A 104 -6.21 -0.63 -3.22
CA THR A 104 -6.66 -0.17 -4.54
C THR A 104 -5.55 -0.33 -5.57
N SER A 105 -4.30 -0.01 -5.20
CA SER A 105 -3.13 -0.21 -6.06
C SER A 105 -2.98 -1.67 -6.48
N PHE A 106 -3.19 -2.60 -5.55
CA PHE A 106 -3.20 -4.04 -5.84
C PHE A 106 -4.29 -4.42 -6.85
N ALA A 107 -5.52 -3.95 -6.66
CA ALA A 107 -6.61 -4.22 -7.59
C ALA A 107 -6.34 -3.63 -8.98
N GLU A 108 -5.81 -2.41 -9.06
CA GLU A 108 -5.42 -1.79 -10.34
C GLU A 108 -4.28 -2.54 -11.03
N ALA A 109 -3.31 -3.09 -10.28
CA ALA A 109 -2.28 -3.95 -10.85
C ALA A 109 -2.87 -5.22 -11.50
N CYS A 110 -3.87 -5.83 -10.84
CA CYS A 110 -4.61 -6.97 -11.41
C CYS A 110 -5.34 -6.58 -12.69
N ILE A 111 -6.02 -5.43 -12.73
CA ILE A 111 -6.70 -4.93 -13.94
C ILE A 111 -5.70 -4.61 -15.05
N LEU A 112 -4.55 -4.04 -14.70
CA LEU A 112 -3.47 -3.80 -15.66
C LEU A 112 -2.99 -5.13 -16.28
N ALA A 113 -2.80 -6.16 -15.47
CA ALA A 113 -2.38 -7.48 -15.94
C ALA A 113 -3.39 -8.09 -16.93
N LEU A 114 -4.69 -8.05 -16.62
CA LEU A 114 -5.76 -8.48 -17.53
C LEU A 114 -5.73 -7.72 -18.84
N SER A 115 -5.60 -6.39 -18.75
CA SER A 115 -5.59 -5.52 -19.93
C SER A 115 -4.36 -5.71 -20.81
N HIS A 116 -3.20 -5.96 -20.19
CA HIS A 116 -1.93 -6.17 -20.91
C HIS A 116 -1.85 -7.54 -21.57
N THR A 117 -2.19 -8.59 -20.83
CA THR A 117 -2.06 -9.97 -21.32
C THR A 117 -3.21 -10.40 -22.22
N LYS A 118 -4.35 -9.69 -22.18
CA LYS A 118 -5.62 -10.07 -22.84
C LYS A 118 -6.16 -11.43 -22.40
N LYS A 119 -5.80 -11.85 -21.20
CA LYS A 119 -6.28 -13.06 -20.54
C LYS A 119 -7.32 -12.66 -19.46
N ASN A 120 -8.04 -13.63 -18.89
CA ASN A 120 -9.19 -13.32 -18.02
C ASN A 120 -9.16 -14.01 -16.65
N LYS A 121 -8.01 -14.57 -16.23
CA LYS A 121 -7.90 -15.24 -14.94
C LYS A 121 -6.79 -14.65 -14.09
N ILE A 122 -7.11 -14.31 -12.85
CA ILE A 122 -6.15 -13.92 -11.81
C ILE A 122 -6.11 -15.02 -10.75
N VAL A 123 -4.91 -15.51 -10.45
CA VAL A 123 -4.67 -16.48 -9.38
C VAL A 123 -4.06 -15.73 -8.20
N VAL A 124 -4.70 -15.77 -7.03
CA VAL A 124 -4.28 -15.00 -5.86
C VAL A 124 -4.07 -15.92 -4.65
N SER A 125 -3.08 -15.63 -3.83
CA SER A 125 -2.89 -16.33 -2.56
C SER A 125 -3.92 -15.90 -1.53
N SER A 126 -4.50 -16.85 -0.79
CA SER A 126 -5.31 -16.56 0.42
C SER A 126 -4.49 -15.96 1.56
N GLY A 127 -3.17 -15.84 1.41
CA GLY A 127 -2.26 -15.12 2.29
C GLY A 127 -2.24 -13.60 2.08
N LEU A 128 -2.97 -13.07 1.12
CA LEU A 128 -3.17 -11.63 0.93
C LEU A 128 -4.05 -11.03 2.03
N HIS A 129 -3.88 -9.75 2.30
CA HIS A 129 -4.76 -9.01 3.19
C HIS A 129 -6.22 -9.13 2.71
N TYR A 130 -7.12 -9.58 3.58
CA TYR A 130 -8.51 -9.87 3.24
C TYR A 130 -9.26 -8.69 2.59
N GLN A 131 -8.96 -7.45 3.00
CA GLN A 131 -9.58 -6.28 2.38
C GLN A 131 -9.09 -6.03 0.95
N ALA A 132 -7.83 -6.37 0.63
CA ALA A 132 -7.32 -6.29 -0.74
C ALA A 132 -8.08 -7.28 -1.65
N LEU A 133 -8.31 -8.50 -1.16
CA LEU A 133 -9.14 -9.49 -1.86
C LEU A 133 -10.58 -9.01 -2.03
N GLN A 134 -11.20 -8.42 -1.00
CA GLN A 134 -12.56 -7.86 -1.10
C GLN A 134 -12.68 -6.74 -2.15
N ILE A 135 -11.67 -5.87 -2.24
CA ILE A 135 -11.62 -4.82 -3.25
C ILE A 135 -11.50 -5.43 -4.64
N LEU A 136 -10.60 -6.39 -4.83
CA LEU A 136 -10.45 -7.10 -6.10
C LEU A 136 -11.77 -7.77 -6.53
N HIS A 137 -12.45 -8.47 -5.62
CA HIS A 137 -13.77 -9.03 -5.89
C HIS A 137 -14.84 -7.98 -6.21
N THR A 138 -14.74 -6.79 -5.63
CA THR A 138 -15.64 -5.67 -5.96
C THR A 138 -15.42 -5.19 -7.39
N TYR A 139 -14.15 -5.08 -7.81
CA TYR A 139 -13.80 -4.75 -9.19
C TYR A 139 -14.31 -5.83 -10.17
N ALA A 140 -14.17 -7.11 -9.82
CA ALA A 140 -14.66 -8.21 -10.65
C ALA A 140 -16.18 -8.18 -10.87
N LYS A 141 -16.96 -7.80 -9.86
CA LYS A 141 -18.43 -7.68 -9.98
C LYS A 141 -18.89 -6.61 -10.95
N THR A 142 -18.07 -5.59 -11.19
CA THR A 142 -18.41 -4.50 -12.11
C THR A 142 -17.92 -4.74 -13.53
N ARG A 143 -17.16 -5.81 -13.73
CA ARG A 143 -16.57 -6.21 -15.00
C ARG A 143 -16.81 -7.70 -15.18
N ASP A 144 -17.81 -8.07 -15.93
CA ASP A 144 -18.25 -9.48 -16.15
C ASP A 144 -17.21 -10.39 -16.87
N GLU A 145 -15.93 -10.02 -16.85
CA GLU A 145 -14.98 -10.55 -17.81
C GLU A 145 -13.77 -11.29 -17.21
N PHE A 146 -13.63 -11.40 -15.89
CA PHE A 146 -12.49 -12.13 -15.35
C PHE A 146 -12.80 -12.98 -14.11
N GLU A 147 -12.05 -14.04 -13.97
CA GLU A 147 -12.12 -15.01 -12.89
C GLU A 147 -11.03 -14.75 -11.84
N ILE A 148 -11.40 -14.82 -10.58
CA ILE A 148 -10.46 -14.81 -9.45
C ILE A 148 -10.44 -16.18 -8.84
N ILE A 149 -9.26 -16.81 -8.79
CA ILE A 149 -9.05 -18.10 -8.14
C ILE A 149 -8.14 -17.88 -6.93
N GLU A 150 -8.66 -18.19 -5.76
CA GLU A 150 -7.90 -18.13 -4.51
C GLU A 150 -7.21 -19.45 -4.24
N VAL A 151 -5.89 -19.40 -3.99
CA VAL A 151 -5.07 -20.55 -3.62
C VAL A 151 -4.98 -20.63 -2.11
N ASP A 152 -5.32 -21.79 -1.56
CA ASP A 152 -5.21 -22.07 -0.13
C ASP A 152 -3.75 -21.98 0.35
N LEU A 153 -3.62 -21.89 1.67
CA LEU A 153 -2.34 -21.95 2.35
C LEU A 153 -2.01 -23.37 2.83
N LYS A 154 -0.74 -23.72 2.83
CA LYS A 154 -0.17 -24.88 3.53
C LYS A 154 0.50 -24.36 4.81
N GLY A 155 -0.21 -24.46 5.93
CA GLY A 155 0.16 -23.72 7.14
C GLY A 155 -0.14 -22.23 6.99
N THR A 156 0.90 -21.40 6.93
CA THR A 156 0.79 -19.93 6.79
C THR A 156 1.41 -19.38 5.50
N ILE A 157 1.84 -20.24 4.60
CA ILE A 157 2.41 -19.89 3.28
C ILE A 157 1.55 -20.45 2.16
N THR A 158 1.61 -19.84 1.00
CA THR A 158 0.90 -20.28 -0.21
C THR A 158 1.23 -21.72 -0.55
N ASP A 159 0.21 -22.54 -0.81
CA ASP A 159 0.38 -23.92 -1.26
C ASP A 159 0.89 -23.93 -2.71
N LEU A 160 2.20 -24.10 -2.87
CA LEU A 160 2.86 -24.03 -4.18
C LEU A 160 2.42 -25.15 -5.13
N GLU A 161 2.09 -26.35 -4.60
CA GLU A 161 1.63 -27.48 -5.41
C GLU A 161 0.25 -27.19 -6.01
N LYS A 162 -0.65 -26.58 -5.23
CA LYS A 162 -1.95 -26.14 -5.72
C LYS A 162 -1.81 -24.95 -6.67
N LEU A 163 -0.93 -24.00 -6.34
CA LEU A 163 -0.68 -22.84 -7.18
C LEU A 163 -0.26 -23.26 -8.59
N GLU A 164 0.70 -24.17 -8.71
CA GLU A 164 1.17 -24.69 -9.99
C GLU A 164 0.06 -25.31 -10.84
N GLN A 165 -0.85 -26.09 -10.20
CA GLN A 165 -1.97 -26.74 -10.87
C GLN A 165 -3.03 -25.75 -11.39
N LEU A 166 -3.12 -24.57 -10.79
CA LEU A 166 -4.11 -23.55 -11.13
C LEU A 166 -3.65 -22.57 -12.22
N ILE A 167 -2.33 -22.53 -12.46
CA ILE A 167 -1.73 -21.66 -13.49
C ILE A 167 -1.83 -22.34 -14.86
N ASP A 168 -2.50 -21.68 -15.79
CA ASP A 168 -2.64 -22.13 -17.18
C ASP A 168 -2.40 -21.00 -18.20
N ASP A 169 -2.62 -21.28 -19.47
CA ASP A 169 -2.40 -20.31 -20.53
C ASP A 169 -3.37 -19.12 -20.51
N ASN A 170 -4.47 -19.21 -19.77
CA ASN A 170 -5.44 -18.15 -19.55
C ASN A 170 -5.16 -17.30 -18.30
N THR A 171 -4.15 -17.65 -17.52
CA THR A 171 -3.75 -16.91 -16.33
C THR A 171 -3.07 -15.60 -16.72
N ALA A 172 -3.70 -14.47 -16.39
CA ALA A 172 -3.19 -13.11 -16.63
C ALA A 172 -2.12 -12.72 -15.60
N ALA A 173 -2.36 -13.06 -14.33
CA ALA A 173 -1.42 -12.79 -13.26
C ALA A 173 -1.53 -13.81 -12.12
N VAL A 174 -0.43 -13.94 -11.40
CA VAL A 174 -0.36 -14.56 -10.08
C VAL A 174 -0.01 -13.47 -9.07
N ALA A 175 -0.71 -13.45 -7.93
CA ALA A 175 -0.54 -12.42 -6.93
C ALA A 175 -0.34 -12.99 -5.53
N VAL A 176 0.68 -12.46 -4.82
CA VAL A 176 0.98 -12.79 -3.43
C VAL A 176 1.30 -11.53 -2.63
N GLN A 177 1.21 -11.61 -1.30
CA GLN A 177 1.65 -10.55 -0.40
C GLN A 177 2.99 -10.93 0.24
N TYR A 178 3.87 -9.93 0.44
CA TYR A 178 5.24 -10.17 0.90
C TYR A 178 5.71 -9.09 1.91
N PRO A 179 5.92 -9.45 3.18
CA PRO A 179 5.42 -10.65 3.83
C PRO A 179 3.90 -10.78 3.74
N ASN A 180 3.37 -12.01 3.83
CA ASN A 180 1.94 -12.22 3.71
C ASN A 180 1.17 -11.76 4.96
N PHE A 181 -0.16 -11.85 4.94
CA PHE A 181 -1.02 -11.38 6.04
C PHE A 181 -0.68 -12.04 7.40
N TYR A 182 -0.18 -13.24 7.40
CA TYR A 182 0.23 -14.00 8.59
C TYR A 182 1.66 -13.72 9.03
N GLY A 183 2.39 -12.85 8.32
CA GLY A 183 3.79 -12.51 8.60
C GLY A 183 4.78 -13.54 8.04
N SER A 184 4.33 -14.50 7.25
CA SER A 184 5.20 -15.47 6.58
C SER A 184 5.80 -14.88 5.31
N ILE A 185 7.01 -15.35 4.97
CA ILE A 185 7.74 -14.92 3.78
C ILE A 185 7.46 -15.95 2.68
N GLU A 186 6.85 -15.49 1.58
CA GLU A 186 6.56 -16.32 0.41
C GLU A 186 7.84 -16.59 -0.40
N ASP A 187 7.92 -17.73 -1.04
CA ASP A 187 9.01 -18.09 -1.94
C ASP A 187 8.75 -17.50 -3.33
N LEU A 188 9.16 -16.23 -3.49
CA LEU A 188 8.91 -15.48 -4.72
C LEU A 188 9.63 -16.08 -5.93
N GLU A 189 10.84 -16.61 -5.74
CA GLU A 189 11.62 -17.22 -6.81
C GLU A 189 10.90 -18.46 -7.38
N HIS A 190 10.41 -19.32 -6.49
CA HIS A 190 9.70 -20.54 -6.88
C HIS A 190 8.40 -20.20 -7.60
N ILE A 191 7.64 -19.23 -7.09
CA ILE A 191 6.40 -18.76 -7.73
C ILE A 191 6.69 -18.19 -9.13
N ASN A 192 7.72 -17.34 -9.27
CA ASN A 192 8.10 -16.78 -10.56
C ASN A 192 8.45 -17.86 -11.58
N ASN A 193 9.13 -18.93 -11.16
CA ASN A 193 9.47 -20.04 -12.05
C ASN A 193 8.24 -20.75 -12.64
N TYR A 194 7.12 -20.82 -11.92
CA TYR A 194 5.86 -21.39 -12.46
C TYR A 194 5.19 -20.53 -13.53
N ILE A 195 5.34 -19.20 -13.44
CA ILE A 195 4.61 -18.27 -14.31
C ILE A 195 5.42 -17.82 -15.54
N LYS A 196 6.75 -17.93 -15.48
CA LYS A 196 7.67 -17.44 -16.51
C LYS A 196 7.34 -17.95 -17.90
N ASP A 197 7.04 -19.24 -18.04
CA ASP A 197 6.72 -19.86 -19.32
C ASP A 197 5.26 -19.61 -19.76
N LYS A 198 4.39 -19.20 -18.85
CA LYS A 198 2.97 -18.97 -19.10
C LYS A 198 2.66 -17.52 -19.53
N LYS A 199 3.65 -16.65 -19.56
CA LYS A 199 3.47 -15.21 -19.87
C LYS A 199 2.38 -14.58 -18.99
N ALA A 200 2.28 -15.03 -17.76
CA ALA A 200 1.48 -14.38 -16.73
C ALA A 200 2.35 -13.32 -16.03
N LEU A 201 1.73 -12.25 -15.54
CA LEU A 201 2.44 -11.25 -14.75
C LEU A 201 2.53 -11.67 -13.28
N PHE A 202 3.63 -11.33 -12.64
CA PHE A 202 3.80 -11.56 -11.22
C PHE A 202 3.48 -10.26 -10.45
N ILE A 203 2.52 -10.32 -9.55
CA ILE A 203 2.11 -9.19 -8.73
C ILE A 203 2.50 -9.47 -7.27
N VAL A 204 3.38 -8.65 -6.73
CA VAL A 204 3.81 -8.75 -5.32
C VAL A 204 3.28 -7.55 -4.54
N TYR A 205 2.34 -7.78 -3.64
CA TYR A 205 1.84 -6.79 -2.70
C TYR A 205 2.79 -6.68 -1.50
N ALA A 206 3.81 -5.83 -1.62
CA ALA A 206 4.89 -5.73 -0.66
C ALA A 206 4.67 -4.61 0.37
N ASN A 207 5.09 -4.87 1.61
CA ASN A 207 5.28 -3.81 2.60
C ASN A 207 6.67 -3.18 2.38
N PRO A 208 6.78 -1.90 1.97
CA PRO A 208 8.08 -1.30 1.64
C PRO A 208 9.06 -1.27 2.82
N LEU A 209 8.59 -1.21 4.07
CA LEU A 209 9.48 -1.28 5.24
C LEU A 209 10.17 -2.64 5.38
N SER A 210 9.55 -3.71 4.94
CA SER A 210 10.15 -5.05 4.97
C SER A 210 11.34 -5.18 4.01
N LEU A 211 11.36 -4.38 2.94
CA LEU A 211 12.43 -4.39 1.93
C LEU A 211 13.77 -3.83 2.44
N GLY A 212 13.79 -3.25 3.62
CA GLY A 212 15.04 -2.98 4.35
C GLY A 212 15.77 -4.23 4.85
N LEU A 213 15.10 -5.39 4.86
CA LEU A 213 15.62 -6.68 5.33
C LEU A 213 15.46 -7.79 4.30
N LEU A 214 14.40 -7.75 3.52
CA LEU A 214 14.05 -8.79 2.54
C LEU A 214 14.52 -8.39 1.13
N THR A 215 14.77 -9.40 0.30
CA THR A 215 15.10 -9.19 -1.10
C THR A 215 13.97 -8.47 -1.84
N PRO A 216 14.25 -7.40 -2.57
CA PRO A 216 13.23 -6.67 -3.32
C PRO A 216 12.51 -7.54 -4.36
N PRO A 217 11.21 -7.33 -4.60
CA PRO A 217 10.44 -8.13 -5.55
C PRO A 217 10.99 -8.11 -6.98
N GLY A 218 11.50 -6.97 -7.45
CA GLY A 218 12.05 -6.83 -8.79
C GLY A 218 13.25 -7.73 -9.08
N THR A 219 13.99 -8.16 -8.04
CA THR A 219 15.10 -9.12 -8.18
C THR A 219 14.64 -10.48 -8.73
N PHE A 220 13.39 -10.83 -8.54
CA PHE A 220 12.86 -12.13 -8.97
C PHE A 220 12.25 -12.12 -10.38
N GLY A 221 12.19 -10.97 -11.07
CA GLY A 221 11.77 -10.85 -12.47
C GLY A 221 10.55 -9.99 -12.71
#